data_d10ca1518009561c8d589eb80b0b3155
#
_entry.id   d10ca1518009561c8d589eb80b0b3155
#
_cell.length_a   1.000
_cell.length_b   1.000
_cell.length_c   1.000
_cell.angle_alpha   90.00
_cell.angle_beta   90.00
_cell.angle_gamma   90.00
#
_symmetry.space_group_name_H-M   'P 1'
#
loop_
_entity.id
_entity.type
_entity.pdbx_description
1 polymer ?
#
loop_
_entity_poly.entity_id
_entity_poly.type
_entity_poly.pdbx_seq_one_letter_code
_entity_poly.pdbx_strand_id
1 'polypeptide(L)'
;FNHFFRARNQKDGGDLVYFQGHISPGVYARAFLEGRLTEEQMNNFRQEVHGKGLSSYPHPKLMPEFWQFPTVSMGLGPIGAIYQAKFLKYLEHRGLKDTSEQTVYAFLGDGEMDEPESKGAITIATREKLDNLCFIINCNLQRLDGPVTGNGKIVNELEGIFEGAGWNVIKVIWGSRWDELLRKDTSGKLIQLMNETLDGDYQTFKSKDGAYVREHFFGRYPETAALVKDMSDDEIWALNRGGHDPKKVYAALKKAKD
;
A
#
# COMPACT_ATOMS: atom_id res chain seq x y z
N PHE A 1 9.49 0.26 -7.73
CA PHE A 1 9.13 1.70 -7.74
C PHE A 1 10.09 2.52 -8.58
N ASN A 2 11.39 2.31 -8.54
CA ASN A 2 12.39 3.07 -9.33
C ASN A 2 12.13 3.09 -10.84
N HIS A 3 11.32 2.18 -11.37
CA HIS A 3 10.93 2.15 -12.79
C HIS A 3 9.81 3.13 -13.14
N PHE A 4 9.10 3.67 -12.14
CA PHE A 4 7.90 4.47 -12.33
C PHE A 4 8.06 5.91 -11.87
N PHE A 5 8.96 6.18 -10.92
CA PHE A 5 9.16 7.51 -10.36
C PHE A 5 10.20 8.29 -11.16
N ARG A 6 9.86 9.53 -11.45
CA ARG A 6 10.79 10.51 -12.05
C ARG A 6 11.59 11.17 -10.93
N ALA A 7 12.92 11.15 -11.06
CA ALA A 7 13.82 11.65 -10.04
C ALA A 7 13.76 13.19 -9.89
N ARG A 8 14.16 13.72 -8.74
CA ARG A 8 14.22 15.16 -8.42
C ARG A 8 15.09 16.00 -9.35
N ASN A 9 16.06 15.39 -10.03
CA ASN A 9 16.97 16.09 -10.95
C ASN A 9 16.31 16.42 -12.30
N GLN A 10 15.04 16.07 -12.52
CA GLN A 10 14.29 16.50 -13.68
C GLN A 10 14.06 18.02 -13.63
N LYS A 11 13.93 18.66 -14.81
CA LYS A 11 13.75 20.11 -14.94
C LYS A 11 12.54 20.65 -14.14
N ASP A 12 11.48 19.84 -14.06
CA ASP A 12 10.25 20.14 -13.31
C ASP A 12 10.35 19.79 -11.81
N GLY A 13 11.42 19.11 -11.37
CA GLY A 13 11.63 18.63 -10.01
C GLY A 13 11.19 17.20 -9.76
N GLY A 14 10.73 16.48 -10.80
CA GLY A 14 10.33 15.06 -10.74
C GLY A 14 9.01 14.82 -9.98
N ASP A 15 8.72 13.56 -9.72
CA ASP A 15 7.51 13.14 -9.00
C ASP A 15 7.59 13.43 -7.51
N LEU A 16 6.44 13.57 -6.89
CA LEU A 16 6.29 13.84 -5.47
C LEU A 16 5.76 12.61 -4.74
N VAL A 17 6.33 12.29 -3.58
CA VAL A 17 5.98 11.06 -2.87
C VAL A 17 5.67 11.34 -1.40
N TYR A 18 4.45 10.97 -1.01
CA TYR A 18 4.00 10.92 0.37
C TYR A 18 4.17 9.50 0.92
N PHE A 19 4.89 9.36 2.01
CA PHE A 19 5.03 8.09 2.70
C PHE A 19 4.28 8.15 4.04
N GLN A 20 3.39 7.20 4.28
CA GLN A 20 2.78 7.03 5.60
C GLN A 20 3.85 6.91 6.69
N GLY A 21 3.57 7.48 7.88
CA GLY A 21 4.54 7.48 8.98
C GLY A 21 5.06 6.10 9.37
N HIS A 22 4.18 5.11 9.42
CA HIS A 22 4.54 3.74 9.85
C HIS A 22 5.45 2.97 8.88
N ILE A 23 5.58 3.39 7.63
CA ILE A 23 6.48 2.72 6.67
C ILE A 23 7.90 3.30 6.69
N SER A 24 8.17 4.36 7.44
CA SER A 24 9.49 5.01 7.51
C SER A 24 10.64 4.04 7.81
N PRO A 25 10.52 3.02 8.70
CA PRO A 25 11.60 2.04 8.91
C PRO A 25 11.97 1.27 7.63
N GLY A 26 11.00 0.89 6.83
CA GLY A 26 11.23 0.20 5.55
C GLY A 26 11.92 1.09 4.52
N VAL A 27 11.55 2.38 4.47
CA VAL A 27 12.19 3.37 3.60
C VAL A 27 13.64 3.61 4.03
N TYR A 28 13.91 3.73 5.34
CA TYR A 28 15.27 3.87 5.86
C TYR A 28 16.12 2.62 5.58
N ALA A 29 15.58 1.43 5.84
CA ALA A 29 16.28 0.18 5.54
C ALA A 29 16.67 0.09 4.06
N ARG A 30 15.76 0.45 3.16
CA ARG A 30 16.06 0.48 1.73
C ARG A 30 17.13 1.53 1.38
N ALA A 31 17.03 2.73 1.92
CA ALA A 31 17.99 3.80 1.70
C ALA A 31 19.39 3.45 2.23
N PHE A 32 19.45 2.73 3.36
CA PHE A 32 20.71 2.19 3.88
C PHE A 32 21.35 1.19 2.90
N LEU A 33 20.57 0.25 2.37
CA LEU A 33 21.06 -0.71 1.37
C LEU A 33 21.51 -0.05 0.06
N GLU A 34 21.00 1.14 -0.24
CA GLU A 34 21.42 1.97 -1.38
C GLU A 34 22.63 2.86 -1.06
N GLY A 35 23.19 2.78 0.15
CA GLY A 35 24.34 3.59 0.58
C GLY A 35 24.01 5.07 0.86
N ARG A 36 22.74 5.41 1.01
CA ARG A 36 22.27 6.79 1.28
C ARG A 36 22.25 7.13 2.77
N LEU A 37 22.29 6.14 3.64
CA LEU A 37 22.30 6.27 5.10
C LEU A 37 23.47 5.47 5.66
N THR A 38 24.00 5.93 6.80
CA THR A 38 25.09 5.25 7.52
C THR A 38 24.54 4.34 8.61
N GLU A 39 25.36 3.39 9.06
CA GLU A 39 25.03 2.53 10.21
C GLU A 39 24.81 3.37 11.49
N GLU A 40 25.61 4.41 11.70
CA GLU A 40 25.43 5.31 12.84
C GLU A 40 24.04 5.98 12.81
N GLN A 41 23.59 6.44 11.64
CA GLN A 41 22.25 7.02 11.49
C GLN A 41 21.16 5.98 11.79
N MET A 42 21.31 4.74 11.30
CA MET A 42 20.36 3.66 11.58
C MET A 42 20.29 3.32 13.07
N ASN A 43 21.44 3.25 13.75
CA ASN A 43 21.51 2.97 15.19
C ASN A 43 20.89 4.07 16.04
N ASN A 44 20.79 5.29 15.52
CA ASN A 44 20.15 6.44 16.17
C ASN A 44 18.70 6.69 15.67
N PHE A 45 18.02 5.68 15.16
CA PHE A 45 16.60 5.79 14.81
C PHE A 45 15.74 6.16 16.03
N ARG A 46 14.84 7.10 15.88
CA ARG A 46 13.97 7.64 16.95
C ARG A 46 14.72 8.39 18.07
N GLN A 47 15.83 9.00 17.75
CA GLN A 47 16.60 9.80 18.72
C GLN A 47 16.66 11.29 18.33
N GLU A 48 15.58 11.80 17.79
CA GLU A 48 15.45 13.19 17.31
C GLU A 48 15.72 14.22 18.40
N VAL A 49 15.39 13.94 19.66
CA VAL A 49 15.57 14.83 20.81
C VAL A 49 17.03 15.29 20.95
N HIS A 50 17.97 14.44 20.54
CA HIS A 50 19.40 14.75 20.57
C HIS A 50 19.93 15.32 19.25
N GLY A 51 19.05 15.55 18.27
CA GLY A 51 19.42 16.02 16.92
C GLY A 51 20.27 15.03 16.14
N LYS A 52 20.22 13.75 16.47
CA LYS A 52 21.00 12.68 15.85
C LYS A 52 20.10 11.64 15.19
N GLY A 53 20.63 11.06 14.12
CA GLY A 53 20.01 9.89 13.49
C GLY A 53 18.77 10.19 12.65
N LEU A 54 17.87 9.22 12.64
CA LEU A 54 16.70 9.22 11.76
C LEU A 54 15.42 9.56 12.53
N SER A 55 14.60 10.41 11.95
CA SER A 55 13.32 10.80 12.53
C SER A 55 12.35 9.62 12.61
N SER A 56 11.49 9.61 13.65
CA SER A 56 10.46 8.56 13.86
C SER A 56 9.47 8.49 12.71
N TYR A 57 9.13 9.66 12.14
CA TYR A 57 8.20 9.82 11.02
C TYR A 57 8.85 10.67 9.92
N PRO A 58 8.32 10.66 8.69
CA PRO A 58 8.74 11.59 7.65
C PRO A 58 8.67 13.05 8.16
N HIS A 59 9.82 13.69 8.24
CA HIS A 59 9.93 15.01 8.84
C HIS A 59 10.94 15.90 8.09
N PRO A 60 10.51 16.65 7.07
CA PRO A 60 11.40 17.47 6.24
C PRO A 60 12.22 18.51 7.01
N LYS A 61 11.70 19.01 8.12
CA LYS A 61 12.42 19.99 8.95
C LYS A 61 13.63 19.36 9.68
N LEU A 62 13.54 18.08 10.06
CA LEU A 62 14.63 17.33 10.69
C LEU A 62 15.57 16.70 9.66
N MET A 63 15.02 16.28 8.52
CA MET A 63 15.76 15.60 7.44
C MET A 63 15.41 16.21 6.07
N PRO A 64 15.81 17.46 5.78
CA PRO A 64 15.39 18.22 4.60
C PRO A 64 15.86 17.60 3.28
N GLU A 65 17.01 16.94 3.28
CA GLU A 65 17.56 16.29 2.09
C GLU A 65 16.97 14.89 1.83
N PHE A 66 16.20 14.37 2.82
CA PHE A 66 15.65 13.01 2.74
C PHE A 66 14.15 13.01 2.49
N TRP A 67 13.37 13.71 3.31
CA TRP A 67 11.92 13.73 3.24
C TRP A 67 11.38 14.93 2.45
N GLN A 68 10.40 14.69 1.58
CA GLN A 68 9.72 15.77 0.85
C GLN A 68 8.58 16.39 1.67
N PHE A 69 7.80 15.54 2.35
CA PHE A 69 6.58 15.95 3.05
C PHE A 69 6.56 15.41 4.47
N PRO A 70 6.00 16.19 5.43
CA PRO A 70 5.71 15.66 6.74
C PRO A 70 4.47 14.78 6.67
N THR A 71 4.55 13.57 7.23
CA THR A 71 3.42 12.66 7.31
C THR A 71 3.35 11.98 8.66
N VAL A 72 2.14 11.65 9.04
CA VAL A 72 1.79 10.77 10.15
C VAL A 72 0.86 9.70 9.61
N SER A 73 0.17 8.94 10.47
CA SER A 73 -0.72 7.86 10.04
C SER A 73 -2.17 8.12 10.45
N MET A 74 -2.61 9.40 10.36
CA MET A 74 -3.91 9.88 10.85
C MET A 74 -4.71 10.63 9.78
N GLY A 75 -4.58 10.23 8.52
CA GLY A 75 -5.38 10.77 7.41
C GLY A 75 -4.88 12.07 6.79
N LEU A 76 -3.83 12.69 7.33
CA LEU A 76 -3.30 13.94 6.78
C LEU A 76 -2.46 13.73 5.52
N GLY A 77 -1.82 12.57 5.38
CA GLY A 77 -1.08 12.19 4.18
C GLY A 77 -1.96 12.15 2.92
N PRO A 78 -3.08 11.42 2.92
CA PRO A 78 -4.02 11.39 1.80
C PRO A 78 -4.55 12.76 1.41
N ILE A 79 -5.01 13.56 2.39
CA ILE A 79 -5.47 14.93 2.16
C ILE A 79 -4.37 15.78 1.54
N GLY A 80 -3.16 15.76 2.13
CA GLY A 80 -2.03 16.52 1.65
C GLY A 80 -1.68 16.18 0.21
N ALA A 81 -1.70 14.90 -0.16
CA ALA A 81 -1.43 14.44 -1.52
C ALA A 81 -2.47 14.95 -2.54
N ILE A 82 -3.77 14.92 -2.17
CA ILE A 82 -4.85 15.46 -3.01
C ILE A 82 -4.64 16.96 -3.27
N TYR A 83 -4.42 17.75 -2.21
CA TYR A 83 -4.21 19.19 -2.37
C TYR A 83 -2.90 19.50 -3.10
N GLN A 84 -1.85 18.70 -2.92
CA GLN A 84 -0.60 18.85 -3.68
C GLN A 84 -0.83 18.60 -5.18
N ALA A 85 -1.54 17.55 -5.54
CA ALA A 85 -1.87 17.25 -6.94
C ALA A 85 -2.71 18.39 -7.56
N LYS A 86 -3.71 18.90 -6.82
CA LYS A 86 -4.49 20.06 -7.22
C LYS A 86 -3.63 21.31 -7.40
N PHE A 87 -2.69 21.54 -6.49
CA PHE A 87 -1.79 22.71 -6.57
C PHE A 87 -0.85 22.63 -7.79
N LEU A 88 -0.36 21.42 -8.13
CA LEU A 88 0.42 21.24 -9.37
C LEU A 88 -0.41 21.62 -10.60
N LYS A 89 -1.66 21.15 -10.73
CA LYS A 89 -2.57 21.56 -11.81
C LYS A 89 -2.82 23.07 -11.82
N TYR A 90 -2.95 23.70 -10.67
CA TYR A 90 -3.07 25.15 -10.57
C TYR A 90 -1.83 25.86 -11.13
N LEU A 91 -0.61 25.44 -10.77
CA LEU A 91 0.63 26.04 -11.27
C LEU A 91 0.75 25.91 -12.79
N GLU A 92 0.40 24.76 -13.33
CA GLU A 92 0.38 24.49 -14.76
C GLU A 92 -0.61 25.38 -15.49
N HIS A 93 -1.87 25.39 -15.07
CA HIS A 93 -2.94 26.19 -15.70
C HIS A 93 -2.69 27.69 -15.62
N ARG A 94 -1.94 28.15 -14.62
CA ARG A 94 -1.54 29.56 -14.49
C ARG A 94 -0.26 29.88 -15.26
N GLY A 95 0.37 28.91 -15.90
CA GLY A 95 1.65 29.09 -16.59
C GLY A 95 2.82 29.50 -15.66
N LEU A 96 2.69 29.21 -14.35
CA LEU A 96 3.71 29.55 -13.35
C LEU A 96 4.84 28.52 -13.31
N LYS A 97 4.51 27.27 -13.60
CA LYS A 97 5.48 26.17 -13.65
C LYS A 97 4.89 25.05 -14.53
N ASP A 98 5.73 24.47 -15.37
CA ASP A 98 5.37 23.24 -16.10
C ASP A 98 5.42 22.05 -15.12
N THR A 99 4.26 21.48 -14.84
CA THR A 99 4.07 20.33 -13.96
C THR A 99 3.32 19.20 -14.66
N SER A 100 3.18 19.27 -15.98
CA SER A 100 2.38 18.35 -16.81
C SER A 100 2.81 16.88 -16.64
N GLU A 101 4.11 16.65 -16.42
CA GLU A 101 4.69 15.33 -16.27
C GLU A 101 4.82 14.88 -14.79
N GLN A 102 4.46 15.75 -13.82
CA GLN A 102 4.61 15.44 -12.40
C GLN A 102 3.43 14.63 -11.87
N THR A 103 3.72 13.50 -11.23
CA THR A 103 2.72 12.69 -10.52
C THR A 103 2.95 12.78 -9.01
N VAL A 104 1.88 12.83 -8.26
CA VAL A 104 1.89 12.70 -6.80
C VAL A 104 1.53 11.26 -6.42
N TYR A 105 2.45 10.57 -5.77
CA TYR A 105 2.24 9.23 -5.23
C TYR A 105 2.05 9.31 -3.72
N ALA A 106 1.08 8.58 -3.18
CA ALA A 106 0.89 8.47 -1.74
C ALA A 106 0.85 6.99 -1.32
N PHE A 107 1.81 6.60 -0.49
CA PHE A 107 1.85 5.28 0.15
C PHE A 107 1.13 5.36 1.48
N LEU A 108 0.02 4.65 1.58
CA LEU A 108 -0.96 4.73 2.64
C LEU A 108 -1.19 3.37 3.29
N GLY A 109 -1.73 3.35 4.50
CA GLY A 109 -2.21 2.14 5.16
C GLY A 109 -3.73 2.07 5.18
N ASP A 110 -4.27 0.86 5.29
CA ASP A 110 -5.71 0.62 5.44
C ASP A 110 -6.27 1.25 6.72
N GLY A 111 -5.53 1.16 7.83
CA GLY A 111 -5.90 1.84 9.07
C GLY A 111 -5.90 3.36 8.96
N GLU A 112 -4.97 3.95 8.21
CA GLU A 112 -4.97 5.38 7.91
C GLU A 112 -6.17 5.77 7.03
N MET A 113 -6.53 4.91 6.08
CA MET A 113 -7.70 5.14 5.22
C MET A 113 -9.03 4.98 5.95
N ASP A 114 -9.05 4.38 7.15
CA ASP A 114 -10.24 4.32 8.00
C ASP A 114 -10.52 5.65 8.73
N GLU A 115 -9.53 6.52 8.83
CA GLU A 115 -9.70 7.85 9.42
C GLU A 115 -10.70 8.72 8.61
N PRO A 116 -11.58 9.47 9.28
CA PRO A 116 -12.56 10.34 8.60
C PRO A 116 -11.90 11.37 7.66
N GLU A 117 -10.73 11.89 8.03
CA GLU A 117 -9.96 12.84 7.26
C GLU A 117 -9.54 12.25 5.91
N SER A 118 -9.14 10.98 5.88
CA SER A 118 -8.76 10.28 4.65
C SER A 118 -9.94 10.16 3.68
N LYS A 119 -11.10 9.75 4.21
CA LYS A 119 -12.32 9.53 3.42
C LYS A 119 -12.97 10.84 2.96
N GLY A 120 -12.87 11.89 3.76
CA GLY A 120 -13.56 13.16 3.52
C GLY A 120 -13.11 13.91 2.26
N ALA A 121 -11.89 13.68 1.78
CA ALA A 121 -11.30 14.43 0.68
C ALA A 121 -11.28 13.68 -0.68
N ILE A 122 -11.57 12.38 -0.73
CA ILE A 122 -11.38 11.55 -1.93
C ILE A 122 -12.22 12.01 -3.13
N THR A 123 -13.42 12.57 -2.91
CA THR A 123 -14.27 13.09 -3.97
C THR A 123 -13.73 14.40 -4.60
N ILE A 124 -12.82 15.10 -3.92
CA ILE A 124 -12.17 16.28 -4.48
C ILE A 124 -11.34 15.90 -5.70
N ALA A 125 -10.59 14.79 -5.62
CA ALA A 125 -9.73 14.35 -6.70
C ALA A 125 -10.49 14.14 -8.01
N THR A 126 -11.66 13.52 -7.96
CA THR A 126 -12.48 13.25 -9.15
C THR A 126 -13.18 14.50 -9.67
N ARG A 127 -13.72 15.35 -8.78
CA ARG A 127 -14.31 16.63 -9.18
C ARG A 127 -13.32 17.57 -9.86
N GLU A 128 -12.08 17.58 -9.37
CA GLU A 128 -11.00 18.41 -9.94
C GLU A 128 -10.24 17.70 -11.06
N LYS A 129 -10.63 16.45 -11.40
CA LYS A 129 -10.00 15.64 -12.46
C LYS A 129 -8.49 15.52 -12.28
N LEU A 130 -8.06 15.14 -11.07
CA LEU A 130 -6.64 14.99 -10.73
C LEU A 130 -6.10 13.66 -11.28
N ASP A 131 -5.75 13.64 -12.57
CA ASP A 131 -5.12 12.51 -13.25
C ASP A 131 -3.63 12.34 -12.90
N ASN A 132 -3.06 13.28 -12.17
CA ASN A 132 -1.70 13.31 -11.68
C ASN A 132 -1.56 12.79 -10.24
N LEU A 133 -2.48 11.96 -9.75
CA LEU A 133 -2.51 11.44 -8.39
C LEU A 133 -2.66 9.91 -8.37
N CYS A 134 -1.81 9.23 -7.62
CA CYS A 134 -1.88 7.78 -7.42
C CYS A 134 -1.76 7.43 -5.93
N PHE A 135 -2.77 6.77 -5.38
CA PHE A 135 -2.74 6.19 -4.04
C PHE A 135 -2.32 4.72 -4.09
N ILE A 136 -1.37 4.32 -3.26
CA ILE A 136 -0.91 2.94 -3.07
C ILE A 136 -1.24 2.56 -1.64
N ILE A 137 -2.35 1.83 -1.45
CA ILE A 137 -2.87 1.47 -0.13
C ILE A 137 -2.38 0.06 0.23
N ASN A 138 -1.58 -0.04 1.28
CA ASN A 138 -1.11 -1.31 1.82
C ASN A 138 -2.13 -1.84 2.82
N CYS A 139 -2.93 -2.82 2.39
CA CYS A 139 -3.91 -3.48 3.24
C CYS A 139 -3.26 -4.65 3.99
N ASN A 140 -2.66 -4.36 5.15
CA ASN A 140 -2.14 -5.39 6.04
C ASN A 140 -3.18 -5.87 7.06
N LEU A 141 -4.37 -5.28 7.06
CA LEU A 141 -5.54 -5.59 7.89
C LEU A 141 -5.35 -5.26 9.38
N GLN A 142 -4.34 -4.44 9.72
CA GLN A 142 -3.97 -4.17 11.12
C GLN A 142 -3.90 -2.68 11.42
N ARG A 143 -4.26 -2.34 12.66
CA ARG A 143 -3.93 -1.10 13.35
C ARG A 143 -3.32 -1.42 14.73
N LEU A 144 -2.98 -0.41 15.51
CA LEU A 144 -2.23 -0.59 16.77
C LEU A 144 -2.93 -1.50 17.78
N ASP A 145 -4.25 -1.47 17.84
CA ASP A 145 -5.08 -2.16 18.83
C ASP A 145 -5.79 -3.41 18.28
N GLY A 146 -5.49 -3.82 17.06
CA GLY A 146 -6.08 -5.01 16.46
C GLY A 146 -6.36 -4.91 14.97
N PRO A 147 -7.31 -5.69 14.45
CA PRO A 147 -7.73 -5.61 13.06
C PRO A 147 -8.44 -4.30 12.76
N VAL A 148 -8.28 -3.76 11.54
CA VAL A 148 -9.02 -2.58 11.07
C VAL A 148 -10.53 -2.88 11.11
N THR A 149 -10.92 -4.02 10.54
CA THR A 149 -12.30 -4.56 10.61
C THR A 149 -12.24 -6.05 10.92
N GLY A 150 -12.52 -6.43 12.18
CA GLY A 150 -12.52 -7.85 12.57
C GLY A 150 -13.62 -8.66 11.90
N ASN A 151 -14.80 -8.07 11.74
CA ASN A 151 -16.03 -8.70 11.23
C ASN A 151 -16.33 -8.31 9.77
N GLY A 152 -15.41 -7.67 9.08
CA GLY A 152 -15.61 -7.16 7.73
C GLY A 152 -14.44 -7.47 6.81
N LYS A 153 -14.40 -6.73 5.71
CA LYS A 153 -13.38 -6.83 4.66
C LYS A 153 -13.00 -5.43 4.23
N ILE A 154 -11.98 -4.88 4.84
CA ILE A 154 -11.54 -3.51 4.58
C ILE A 154 -11.18 -3.28 3.12
N VAL A 155 -10.63 -4.29 2.42
CA VAL A 155 -10.29 -4.17 1.00
C VAL A 155 -11.53 -3.93 0.15
N ASN A 156 -12.63 -4.66 0.40
CA ASN A 156 -13.87 -4.49 -0.35
C ASN A 156 -14.57 -3.19 0.01
N GLU A 157 -14.50 -2.76 1.27
CA GLU A 157 -15.02 -1.47 1.71
C GLU A 157 -14.31 -0.32 1.00
N LEU A 158 -12.97 -0.33 1.02
CA LEU A 158 -12.17 0.70 0.35
C LEU A 158 -12.41 0.70 -1.17
N GLU A 159 -12.46 -0.46 -1.81
CA GLU A 159 -12.82 -0.56 -3.23
C GLU A 159 -14.14 0.16 -3.52
N GLY A 160 -15.21 -0.20 -2.78
CA GLY A 160 -16.52 0.43 -2.99
C GLY A 160 -16.53 1.93 -2.73
N ILE A 161 -15.79 2.42 -1.73
CA ILE A 161 -15.65 3.84 -1.43
C ILE A 161 -14.94 4.58 -2.57
N PHE A 162 -13.81 4.06 -3.06
CA PHE A 162 -13.04 4.70 -4.12
C PHE A 162 -13.75 4.64 -5.47
N GLU A 163 -14.32 3.50 -5.84
CA GLU A 163 -15.12 3.36 -7.07
C GLU A 163 -16.35 4.28 -7.04
N GLY A 164 -17.06 4.32 -5.90
CA GLY A 164 -18.20 5.22 -5.70
C GLY A 164 -17.82 6.69 -5.75
N ALA A 165 -16.60 7.04 -5.40
CA ALA A 165 -16.04 8.39 -5.55
C ALA A 165 -15.49 8.67 -6.96
N GLY A 166 -15.52 7.69 -7.88
CA GLY A 166 -15.12 7.86 -9.29
C GLY A 166 -13.61 7.64 -9.55
N TRP A 167 -12.90 6.93 -8.65
CA TRP A 167 -11.52 6.55 -8.86
C TRP A 167 -11.40 5.27 -9.67
N ASN A 168 -10.29 5.11 -10.40
CA ASN A 168 -9.89 3.83 -10.96
C ASN A 168 -9.22 2.98 -9.89
N VAL A 169 -9.76 1.79 -9.61
CA VAL A 169 -9.24 0.90 -8.58
C VAL A 169 -8.57 -0.32 -9.19
N ILE A 170 -7.38 -0.64 -8.72
CA ILE A 170 -6.63 -1.85 -9.09
C ILE A 170 -6.35 -2.64 -7.82
N LYS A 171 -6.93 -3.83 -7.72
CA LYS A 171 -6.69 -4.74 -6.58
C LYS A 171 -5.53 -5.68 -6.85
N VAL A 172 -4.62 -5.80 -5.87
CA VAL A 172 -3.48 -6.74 -5.86
C VAL A 172 -3.57 -7.57 -4.59
N ILE A 173 -4.35 -8.66 -4.64
CA ILE A 173 -4.70 -9.46 -3.45
C ILE A 173 -3.75 -10.65 -3.29
N TRP A 174 -3.66 -11.50 -4.31
CA TRP A 174 -2.94 -12.77 -4.26
C TRP A 174 -1.67 -12.75 -5.09
N GLY A 175 -0.61 -13.36 -4.54
CA GLY A 175 0.66 -13.54 -5.25
C GLY A 175 0.57 -14.61 -6.34
N SER A 176 1.59 -14.68 -7.20
CA SER A 176 1.61 -15.56 -8.37
C SER A 176 1.50 -17.06 -8.04
N ARG A 177 1.83 -17.48 -6.83
CA ARG A 177 1.69 -18.86 -6.38
C ARG A 177 0.23 -19.32 -6.28
N TRP A 178 -0.71 -18.39 -6.13
CA TRP A 178 -2.14 -18.66 -6.15
C TRP A 178 -2.70 -18.86 -7.57
N ASP A 179 -2.02 -18.38 -8.59
CA ASP A 179 -2.53 -18.37 -9.97
C ASP A 179 -2.84 -19.80 -10.48
N GLU A 180 -2.04 -20.80 -10.06
CA GLU A 180 -2.28 -22.19 -10.42
C GLU A 180 -3.51 -22.77 -9.71
N LEU A 181 -3.67 -22.51 -8.41
CA LEU A 181 -4.82 -22.94 -7.63
C LEU A 181 -6.11 -22.33 -8.16
N LEU A 182 -6.09 -21.02 -8.45
CA LEU A 182 -7.23 -20.30 -9.03
C LEU A 182 -7.59 -20.83 -10.41
N ARG A 183 -6.61 -21.26 -11.20
CA ARG A 183 -6.85 -21.88 -12.52
C ARG A 183 -7.41 -23.29 -12.43
N LYS A 184 -7.06 -24.03 -11.39
CA LYS A 184 -7.56 -25.38 -11.11
C LYS A 184 -8.95 -25.37 -10.45
N ASP A 185 -9.38 -24.26 -9.88
CA ASP A 185 -10.69 -24.12 -9.23
C ASP A 185 -11.83 -24.00 -10.26
N THR A 186 -12.18 -25.13 -10.87
CA THR A 186 -13.30 -25.20 -11.82
C THR A 186 -14.67 -25.10 -11.14
N SER A 187 -14.72 -25.29 -9.82
CA SER A 187 -15.95 -25.23 -9.04
C SER A 187 -16.30 -23.80 -8.59
N GLY A 188 -15.33 -22.87 -8.60
CA GLY A 188 -15.46 -21.53 -8.03
C GLY A 188 -15.47 -21.50 -6.50
N LYS A 189 -15.27 -22.67 -5.83
CA LYS A 189 -15.31 -22.77 -4.37
C LYS A 189 -14.14 -22.07 -3.69
N LEU A 190 -12.96 -22.02 -4.32
CA LEU A 190 -11.83 -21.27 -3.77
C LEU A 190 -12.11 -19.78 -3.76
N ILE A 191 -12.66 -19.22 -4.84
CA ILE A 191 -13.06 -17.82 -4.91
C ILE A 191 -14.18 -17.53 -3.90
N GLN A 192 -15.16 -18.42 -3.79
CA GLN A 192 -16.23 -18.31 -2.78
C GLN A 192 -15.62 -18.26 -1.37
N LEU A 193 -14.75 -19.21 -1.03
CA LEU A 193 -14.07 -19.28 0.26
C LEU A 193 -13.27 -17.99 0.57
N MET A 194 -12.50 -17.51 -0.41
CA MET A 194 -11.78 -16.25 -0.29
C MET A 194 -12.72 -15.07 -0.01
N ASN A 195 -13.90 -15.07 -0.63
CA ASN A 195 -14.90 -14.01 -0.43
C ASN A 195 -15.67 -14.13 0.89
N GLU A 196 -15.82 -15.30 1.46
CA GLU A 196 -16.48 -15.51 2.74
C GLU A 196 -15.56 -15.30 3.93
N THR A 197 -14.24 -15.45 3.75
CA THR A 197 -13.24 -15.32 4.81
C THR A 197 -13.10 -13.86 5.23
N LEU A 198 -13.23 -13.57 6.52
CA LEU A 198 -13.16 -12.24 7.09
C LEU A 198 -11.71 -11.84 7.40
N ASP A 199 -11.48 -10.53 7.59
CA ASP A 199 -10.16 -9.98 7.87
C ASP A 199 -9.55 -10.54 9.16
N GLY A 200 -10.36 -10.77 10.20
CA GLY A 200 -9.92 -11.40 11.45
C GLY A 200 -9.43 -12.85 11.26
N ASP A 201 -10.11 -13.62 10.39
CA ASP A 201 -9.65 -14.97 10.02
C ASP A 201 -8.31 -14.92 9.28
N TYR A 202 -8.16 -14.01 8.30
CA TYR A 202 -6.91 -13.85 7.57
C TYR A 202 -5.73 -13.46 8.46
N GLN A 203 -5.97 -12.67 9.50
CA GLN A 203 -4.96 -12.36 10.51
C GLN A 203 -4.60 -13.58 11.35
N THR A 204 -5.60 -14.35 11.75
CA THR A 204 -5.39 -15.61 12.48
C THR A 204 -4.54 -16.56 11.66
N PHE A 205 -4.87 -16.77 10.38
CA PHE A 205 -4.07 -17.61 9.49
C PHE A 205 -2.62 -17.14 9.39
N LYS A 206 -2.38 -15.84 9.33
CA LYS A 206 -1.02 -15.29 9.28
C LYS A 206 -0.20 -15.51 10.55
N SER A 207 -0.85 -15.69 11.69
CA SER A 207 -0.19 -15.96 12.98
C SER A 207 0.07 -17.46 13.25
N LYS A 208 -0.38 -18.35 12.36
CA LYS A 208 -0.28 -19.82 12.48
C LYS A 208 0.72 -20.35 11.44
N ASP A 209 0.51 -21.57 10.97
CA ASP A 209 1.35 -22.29 10.02
C ASP A 209 0.53 -22.87 8.85
N GLY A 210 1.18 -23.58 7.93
CA GLY A 210 0.55 -24.16 6.77
C GLY A 210 -0.43 -25.30 7.12
N ALA A 211 -0.17 -26.08 8.17
CA ALA A 211 -1.08 -27.11 8.63
C ALA A 211 -2.41 -26.51 9.11
N TYR A 212 -2.34 -25.43 9.89
CA TYR A 212 -3.53 -24.71 10.33
C TYR A 212 -4.32 -24.10 9.14
N VAL A 213 -3.64 -23.54 8.17
CA VAL A 213 -4.27 -22.98 6.96
C VAL A 213 -4.92 -24.09 6.13
N ARG A 214 -4.26 -25.26 6.00
CA ARG A 214 -4.84 -26.43 5.34
C ARG A 214 -6.17 -26.83 5.97
N GLU A 215 -6.20 -26.96 7.30
CA GLU A 215 -7.39 -27.43 8.02
C GLU A 215 -8.48 -26.37 8.06
N HIS A 216 -8.17 -25.13 8.45
CA HIS A 216 -9.15 -24.12 8.81
C HIS A 216 -9.54 -23.18 7.65
N PHE A 217 -8.73 -23.11 6.60
CA PHE A 217 -9.07 -22.38 5.38
C PHE A 217 -9.49 -23.38 4.28
N PHE A 218 -8.55 -24.13 3.72
CA PHE A 218 -8.85 -25.05 2.62
C PHE A 218 -9.81 -26.17 3.00
N GLY A 219 -9.79 -26.64 4.25
CA GLY A 219 -10.66 -27.70 4.77
C GLY A 219 -12.13 -27.31 4.93
N ARG A 220 -12.52 -26.04 4.72
CA ARG A 220 -13.92 -25.59 4.82
C ARG A 220 -14.80 -26.18 3.72
N TYR A 221 -14.23 -26.51 2.57
CA TYR A 221 -14.93 -27.18 1.46
C TYR A 221 -14.12 -28.38 0.94
N PRO A 222 -14.76 -29.51 0.62
CA PRO A 222 -14.06 -30.67 0.02
C PRO A 222 -13.29 -30.31 -1.26
N GLU A 223 -13.87 -29.43 -2.08
CA GLU A 223 -13.29 -28.97 -3.34
C GLU A 223 -11.99 -28.18 -3.11
N THR A 224 -11.98 -27.28 -2.13
CA THR A 224 -10.77 -26.51 -1.80
C THR A 224 -9.71 -27.37 -1.12
N ALA A 225 -10.11 -28.32 -0.27
CA ALA A 225 -9.19 -29.29 0.32
C ALA A 225 -8.52 -30.16 -0.77
N ALA A 226 -9.28 -30.57 -1.80
CA ALA A 226 -8.76 -31.34 -2.92
C ALA A 226 -7.70 -30.58 -3.75
N LEU A 227 -7.81 -29.25 -3.87
CA LEU A 227 -6.84 -28.41 -4.59
C LEU A 227 -5.44 -28.46 -3.99
N VAL A 228 -5.34 -28.65 -2.67
CA VAL A 228 -4.07 -28.61 -1.93
C VAL A 228 -3.64 -29.97 -1.36
N LYS A 229 -4.31 -31.06 -1.75
CA LYS A 229 -4.05 -32.40 -1.21
C LYS A 229 -2.60 -32.86 -1.38
N ASP A 230 -1.98 -32.51 -2.51
CA ASP A 230 -0.62 -32.91 -2.87
C ASP A 230 0.44 -31.86 -2.49
N MET A 231 0.04 -30.74 -1.88
CA MET A 231 0.95 -29.71 -1.40
C MET A 231 1.39 -30.03 0.03
N SER A 232 2.64 -29.75 0.34
CA SER A 232 3.13 -29.76 1.73
C SER A 232 2.58 -28.53 2.50
N ASP A 233 2.67 -28.57 3.83
CA ASP A 233 2.27 -27.45 4.66
C ASP A 233 3.17 -26.22 4.43
N ASP A 234 4.45 -26.43 4.15
CA ASP A 234 5.39 -25.36 3.77
C ASP A 234 5.00 -24.70 2.45
N GLU A 235 4.55 -25.48 1.47
CA GLU A 235 4.07 -24.92 0.19
C GLU A 235 2.79 -24.13 0.37
N ILE A 236 1.87 -24.58 1.22
CA ILE A 236 0.66 -23.82 1.58
C ILE A 236 1.05 -22.53 2.30
N TRP A 237 1.98 -22.59 3.25
CA TRP A 237 2.47 -21.42 3.96
C TRP A 237 3.17 -20.42 3.04
N ALA A 238 3.80 -20.90 1.98
CA ALA A 238 4.46 -20.07 0.99
C ALA A 238 3.49 -19.38 -0.01
N LEU A 239 2.19 -19.64 0.04
CA LEU A 239 1.16 -18.91 -0.70
C LEU A 239 1.07 -17.48 -0.15
N ASN A 240 1.70 -16.52 -0.84
CA ASN A 240 1.84 -15.16 -0.38
C ASN A 240 0.76 -14.22 -0.93
N ARG A 241 0.65 -13.06 -0.31
CA ARG A 241 -0.22 -11.97 -0.77
C ARG A 241 0.42 -11.21 -1.93
N GLY A 242 -0.40 -10.58 -2.78
CA GLY A 242 0.03 -9.88 -3.98
C GLY A 242 0.99 -8.71 -3.72
N GLY A 243 0.82 -8.00 -2.59
CA GLY A 243 1.74 -6.93 -2.17
C GLY A 243 3.18 -7.40 -1.88
N HIS A 244 3.38 -8.70 -1.65
CA HIS A 244 4.70 -9.32 -1.50
C HIS A 244 5.21 -9.98 -2.79
N ASP A 245 4.49 -9.81 -3.90
CA ASP A 245 4.88 -10.34 -5.21
C ASP A 245 5.32 -9.21 -6.14
N PRO A 246 6.63 -9.07 -6.41
CA PRO A 246 7.15 -7.98 -7.25
C PRO A 246 6.53 -7.94 -8.66
N LYS A 247 6.17 -9.11 -9.23
CA LYS A 247 5.56 -9.17 -10.57
C LYS A 247 4.15 -8.58 -10.56
N LYS A 248 3.36 -8.93 -9.55
CA LYS A 248 1.98 -8.40 -9.39
C LYS A 248 2.00 -6.91 -9.09
N VAL A 249 2.88 -6.46 -8.20
CA VAL A 249 3.06 -5.03 -7.88
C VAL A 249 3.52 -4.23 -9.09
N TYR A 250 4.50 -4.76 -9.84
CA TYR A 250 4.97 -4.11 -11.08
C TYR A 250 3.83 -3.97 -12.11
N ALA A 251 3.08 -5.05 -12.35
CA ALA A 251 1.97 -5.04 -13.31
C ALA A 251 0.88 -4.04 -12.91
N ALA A 252 0.55 -3.94 -11.62
CA ALA A 252 -0.43 -2.99 -11.12
C ALA A 252 0.03 -1.54 -11.29
N LEU A 253 1.28 -1.22 -10.93
CA LEU A 253 1.83 0.13 -11.11
C LEU A 253 1.93 0.51 -12.58
N LYS A 254 2.30 -0.42 -13.46
CA LYS A 254 2.29 -0.19 -14.90
C LYS A 254 0.89 0.16 -15.39
N LYS A 255 -0.11 -0.65 -15.02
CA LYS A 255 -1.50 -0.40 -15.39
C LYS A 255 -2.06 0.92 -14.83
N ALA A 256 -1.59 1.35 -13.66
CA ALA A 256 -2.02 2.62 -13.07
C ALA A 256 -1.41 3.84 -13.78
N LYS A 257 -0.31 3.66 -14.51
CA LYS A 257 0.39 4.72 -15.23
C LYS A 257 -0.03 4.83 -16.71
N ASP A 258 -0.44 3.71 -17.30
CA ASP A 258 -0.96 3.63 -18.69
C ASP A 258 -2.42 4.13 -18.78
#